data_7a87930c6e08ba3f59f2f6eb29b23671
#
_entry.id   7a87930c6e08ba3f59f2f6eb29b23671
#
_cell.length_a   1.000
_cell.length_b   1.000
_cell.length_c   1.000
_cell.angle_alpha   90.00
_cell.angle_beta   90.00
_cell.angle_gamma   90.00
#
_symmetry.space_group_name_H-M   'P 1'
#
loop_
_entity.id
_entity.type
_entity.pdbx_description
1 polymer ?
#
loop_
_entity_poly.entity_id
_entity_poly.type
_entity_poly.pdbx_seq_one_letter_code
_entity_poly.pdbx_strand_id
1 'polypeptide(L)'
;IMRTLLSKSFVVKPIVAIMILAFMNLSFTLADNEVVLKAGTLIPLEVLSEINTKNITTGQIIDFKVTREISVDRNVVIPFGAIAKGQVTRFEKRKGLGKGASMQIQIKSVTAKDGTEIMLTGGSMSEEGNDKLALSIVLAIFVCPLFLLLKGKQAVIPAGTSISATVATDTYIKL
;
A
#
# COMPACT_ATOMS: atom_id res chain seq x y z
N ILE A 1 -26.50 -72.99 5.54
CA ILE A 1 -26.64 -71.57 5.04
C ILE A 1 -25.89 -70.53 5.96
N MET A 2 -25.59 -70.91 7.24
CA MET A 2 -25.03 -69.96 8.22
C MET A 2 -23.50 -69.90 8.24
N ARG A 3 -22.76 -70.73 7.48
CA ARG A 3 -21.27 -70.74 7.42
C ARG A 3 -20.65 -69.78 6.39
N THR A 4 -21.41 -69.35 5.40
CA THR A 4 -20.89 -68.48 4.32
C THR A 4 -20.91 -67.00 4.67
N LEU A 5 -21.66 -66.55 5.66
CA LEU A 5 -21.72 -65.14 6.07
C LEU A 5 -20.58 -64.76 7.03
N LEU A 6 -20.03 -65.71 7.76
CA LEU A 6 -18.90 -65.47 8.67
C LEU A 6 -17.56 -65.31 7.92
N SER A 7 -17.41 -65.91 6.75
CA SER A 7 -16.22 -65.80 5.92
C SER A 7 -16.05 -64.42 5.27
N LYS A 8 -17.17 -63.79 4.88
CA LYS A 8 -17.13 -62.42 4.29
C LYS A 8 -16.73 -61.33 5.29
N SER A 9 -17.14 -61.49 6.53
CA SER A 9 -16.81 -60.50 7.57
C SER A 9 -15.34 -60.54 7.96
N PHE A 10 -14.66 -61.67 7.81
CA PHE A 10 -13.26 -61.83 8.15
C PHE A 10 -12.31 -61.13 7.14
N VAL A 11 -12.72 -61.05 5.88
CA VAL A 11 -11.96 -60.39 4.81
C VAL A 11 -12.27 -58.87 4.75
N VAL A 12 -13.51 -58.48 5.01
CA VAL A 12 -13.96 -57.10 4.94
C VAL A 12 -13.37 -56.24 6.06
N LYS A 13 -13.25 -56.77 7.27
CA LYS A 13 -12.66 -56.04 8.40
C LYS A 13 -11.23 -55.55 8.16
N PRO A 14 -10.25 -56.37 7.68
CA PRO A 14 -8.91 -55.88 7.40
C PRO A 14 -8.86 -54.88 6.22
N ILE A 15 -9.72 -55.05 5.21
CA ILE A 15 -9.80 -54.14 4.08
C ILE A 15 -10.26 -52.73 4.52
N VAL A 16 -11.31 -52.70 5.35
CA VAL A 16 -11.78 -51.42 5.93
C VAL A 16 -10.74 -50.78 6.83
N ALA A 17 -10.03 -51.58 7.64
CA ALA A 17 -8.94 -51.08 8.48
C ALA A 17 -7.78 -50.50 7.66
N ILE A 18 -7.40 -51.16 6.56
CA ILE A 18 -6.36 -50.68 5.64
C ILE A 18 -6.83 -49.40 4.93
N MET A 19 -8.10 -49.33 4.55
CA MET A 19 -8.70 -48.15 3.92
C MET A 19 -8.72 -46.95 4.87
N ILE A 20 -9.07 -47.15 6.14
CA ILE A 20 -9.01 -46.12 7.18
C ILE A 20 -7.57 -45.67 7.43
N LEU A 21 -6.63 -46.63 7.49
CA LEU A 21 -5.21 -46.32 7.65
C LEU A 21 -4.66 -45.55 6.46
N ALA A 22 -5.08 -45.84 5.24
CA ALA A 22 -4.73 -45.12 4.04
C ALA A 22 -5.30 -43.70 4.04
N PHE A 23 -6.53 -43.49 4.51
CA PHE A 23 -7.12 -42.16 4.67
C PHE A 23 -6.43 -41.31 5.76
N MET A 24 -5.97 -41.92 6.84
CA MET A 24 -5.24 -41.19 7.89
C MET A 24 -3.88 -40.68 7.43
N ASN A 25 -3.26 -41.29 6.41
CA ASN A 25 -2.00 -40.79 5.81
C ASN A 25 -2.23 -39.71 4.77
N LEU A 26 -3.47 -39.40 4.38
CA LEU A 26 -3.81 -38.31 3.47
C LEU A 26 -3.96 -36.95 4.18
N SER A 27 -3.59 -36.82 5.44
CA SER A 27 -3.34 -35.53 6.08
C SER A 27 -2.06 -34.94 5.48
N PHE A 28 -2.14 -34.57 4.21
CA PHE A 28 -1.13 -33.81 3.51
C PHE A 28 -1.05 -32.44 4.19
N THR A 29 -0.09 -32.27 5.06
CA THR A 29 0.24 -30.96 5.62
C THR A 29 0.80 -30.15 4.46
N LEU A 30 -0.04 -29.29 3.87
CA LEU A 30 0.46 -28.21 3.04
C LEU A 30 1.42 -27.43 3.93
N ALA A 31 2.72 -27.56 3.68
CA ALA A 31 3.70 -26.67 4.27
C ALA A 31 3.38 -25.28 3.71
N ASP A 32 2.74 -24.44 4.50
CA ASP A 32 2.61 -23.00 4.22
C ASP A 32 4.05 -22.46 4.22
N ASN A 33 4.61 -22.25 3.04
CA ASN A 33 5.89 -21.58 2.88
C ASN A 33 5.67 -20.09 3.18
N GLU A 34 5.83 -19.71 4.44
CA GLU A 34 5.79 -18.32 4.86
C GLU A 34 7.18 -17.71 4.74
N VAL A 35 7.26 -16.52 4.21
CA VAL A 35 8.46 -15.71 4.14
C VAL A 35 8.26 -14.45 4.97
N VAL A 36 9.28 -14.09 5.76
CA VAL A 36 9.23 -12.91 6.62
C VAL A 36 9.86 -11.72 5.92
N LEU A 37 9.04 -10.72 5.61
CA LEU A 37 9.52 -9.41 5.20
C LEU A 37 9.85 -8.57 6.44
N LYS A 38 11.13 -8.24 6.61
CA LYS A 38 11.63 -7.55 7.81
C LYS A 38 11.24 -6.07 7.84
N ALA A 39 10.96 -5.58 9.04
CA ALA A 39 10.83 -4.15 9.32
C ALA A 39 12.08 -3.39 8.84
N GLY A 40 11.90 -2.15 8.38
CA GLY A 40 12.99 -1.34 7.83
C GLY A 40 13.33 -1.63 6.36
N THR A 41 12.73 -2.66 5.72
CA THR A 41 12.92 -2.90 4.29
C THR A 41 12.40 -1.70 3.48
N LEU A 42 13.26 -1.15 2.61
CA LEU A 42 12.94 0.01 1.79
C LEU A 42 12.11 -0.41 0.56
N ILE A 43 11.01 0.26 0.35
CA ILE A 43 10.11 0.06 -0.80
C ILE A 43 10.10 1.33 -1.64
N PRO A 44 10.67 1.31 -2.85
CA PRO A 44 10.64 2.43 -3.77
C PRO A 44 9.27 2.48 -4.47
N LEU A 45 8.68 3.66 -4.49
CA LEU A 45 7.34 3.94 -5.00
C LEU A 45 7.36 5.11 -5.96
N GLU A 46 6.36 5.22 -6.81
CA GLU A 46 6.10 6.41 -7.62
C GLU A 46 4.61 6.76 -7.59
N VAL A 47 4.32 8.03 -7.79
CA VAL A 47 2.96 8.55 -7.92
C VAL A 47 2.35 8.02 -9.21
N LEU A 48 1.20 7.35 -9.13
CA LEU A 48 0.54 6.73 -10.28
C LEU A 48 -0.12 7.76 -11.21
N SER A 49 -0.70 8.82 -10.64
CA SER A 49 -1.38 9.88 -11.38
C SER A 49 -1.10 11.25 -10.78
N GLU A 50 -1.16 12.31 -11.60
CA GLU A 50 -0.97 13.68 -11.12
C GLU A 50 -1.92 13.99 -9.95
N ILE A 51 -1.37 14.52 -8.87
CA ILE A 51 -2.10 14.96 -7.69
C ILE A 51 -2.12 16.49 -7.67
N ASN A 52 -3.33 17.06 -7.70
CA ASN A 52 -3.52 18.49 -7.75
C ASN A 52 -4.42 18.97 -6.61
N THR A 53 -3.99 20.01 -5.90
CA THR A 53 -4.75 20.60 -4.78
C THR A 53 -6.14 21.16 -5.15
N LYS A 54 -6.51 21.15 -6.42
CA LYS A 54 -7.90 21.48 -6.83
C LYS A 54 -8.90 20.40 -6.41
N ASN A 55 -8.48 19.14 -6.51
CA ASN A 55 -9.37 17.97 -6.51
C ASN A 55 -9.13 17.04 -5.34
N ILE A 56 -8.38 17.45 -4.33
CA ILE A 56 -8.08 16.63 -3.16
C ILE A 56 -8.73 17.16 -1.88
N THR A 57 -8.90 16.25 -0.92
CA THR A 57 -9.40 16.55 0.42
C THR A 57 -8.55 15.82 1.46
N THR A 58 -8.51 16.37 2.68
CA THR A 58 -7.85 15.66 3.80
C THR A 58 -8.54 14.31 4.04
N GLY A 59 -7.74 13.27 4.27
CA GLY A 59 -8.21 11.90 4.45
C GLY A 59 -8.34 11.09 3.15
N GLN A 60 -8.25 11.73 1.98
CA GLN A 60 -8.33 11.05 0.69
C GLN A 60 -7.17 10.04 0.51
N ILE A 61 -7.49 8.89 -0.04
CA ILE A 61 -6.51 7.86 -0.41
C ILE A 61 -5.96 8.16 -1.79
N ILE A 62 -4.66 8.03 -1.94
CA ILE A 62 -3.91 8.20 -3.19
C ILE A 62 -3.14 6.91 -3.46
N ASP A 63 -3.21 6.45 -4.69
CA ASP A 63 -2.52 5.24 -5.12
C ASP A 63 -1.12 5.55 -5.65
N PHE A 64 -0.17 4.72 -5.23
CA PHE A 64 1.21 4.71 -5.65
C PHE A 64 1.54 3.34 -6.27
N LYS A 65 2.58 3.29 -7.08
CA LYS A 65 3.05 2.07 -7.72
C LYS A 65 4.46 1.74 -7.24
N VAL A 66 4.70 0.46 -6.94
CA VAL A 66 6.04 -0.05 -6.62
C VAL A 66 6.88 -0.06 -7.89
N THR A 67 8.06 0.57 -7.85
CA THR A 67 8.96 0.72 -9.00
C THR A 67 10.01 -0.38 -9.12
N ARG A 68 10.15 -1.22 -8.11
CA ARG A 68 11.07 -2.36 -8.10
C ARG A 68 10.50 -3.48 -7.24
N GLU A 69 10.56 -4.70 -7.73
CA GLU A 69 10.16 -5.88 -6.97
C GLU A 69 10.99 -6.05 -5.69
N ILE A 70 10.36 -6.53 -4.65
CA ILE A 70 11.01 -6.89 -3.40
C ILE A 70 10.94 -8.41 -3.25
N SER A 71 12.12 -9.02 -3.14
CA SER A 71 12.26 -10.47 -3.00
C SER A 71 12.96 -10.80 -1.68
N VAL A 72 12.49 -11.86 -1.02
CA VAL A 72 13.10 -12.45 0.17
C VAL A 72 13.32 -13.94 -0.11
N ASP A 73 14.52 -14.45 0.16
CA ASP A 73 14.89 -15.85 -0.08
C ASP A 73 14.56 -16.35 -1.51
N ARG A 74 14.81 -15.51 -2.53
CA ARG A 74 14.53 -15.72 -3.96
C ARG A 74 13.04 -15.76 -4.34
N ASN A 75 12.15 -15.48 -3.40
CA ASN A 75 10.72 -15.41 -3.65
C ASN A 75 10.28 -13.95 -3.74
N VAL A 76 9.56 -13.60 -4.79
CA VAL A 76 9.00 -12.26 -4.95
C VAL A 76 7.83 -12.08 -4.00
N VAL A 77 8.00 -11.17 -3.04
CA VAL A 77 7.03 -10.84 -1.99
C VAL A 77 6.14 -9.68 -2.41
N ILE A 78 6.75 -8.63 -2.96
CA ILE A 78 6.03 -7.48 -3.51
C ILE A 78 6.45 -7.36 -4.97
N PRO A 79 5.54 -7.62 -5.93
CA PRO A 79 5.88 -7.56 -7.34
C PRO A 79 6.06 -6.10 -7.82
N PHE A 80 6.80 -5.92 -8.89
CA PHE A 80 6.81 -4.67 -9.64
C PHE A 80 5.39 -4.28 -10.03
N GLY A 81 5.04 -3.01 -9.86
CA GLY A 81 3.70 -2.51 -10.17
C GLY A 81 2.66 -2.74 -9.08
N ALA A 82 3.01 -3.37 -7.94
CA ALA A 82 2.10 -3.50 -6.80
C ALA A 82 1.60 -2.12 -6.34
N ILE A 83 0.36 -2.08 -5.89
CA ILE A 83 -0.28 -0.83 -5.45
C ILE A 83 0.01 -0.60 -3.97
N ALA A 84 0.52 0.60 -3.68
CA ALA A 84 0.64 1.12 -2.34
C ALA A 84 -0.36 2.26 -2.13
N LYS A 85 -0.86 2.40 -0.92
CA LYS A 85 -1.84 3.42 -0.54
C LYS A 85 -1.18 4.48 0.33
N GLY A 86 -1.35 5.73 -0.06
CA GLY A 86 -1.04 6.89 0.77
C GLY A 86 -2.31 7.62 1.16
N GLN A 87 -2.23 8.42 2.20
CA GLN A 87 -3.33 9.24 2.69
C GLN A 87 -2.92 10.71 2.76
N VAL A 88 -3.78 11.59 2.30
CA VAL A 88 -3.62 13.03 2.48
C VAL A 88 -3.83 13.38 3.96
N THR A 89 -2.74 13.69 4.66
CA THR A 89 -2.76 14.00 6.10
C THR A 89 -3.06 15.46 6.37
N ARG A 90 -2.60 16.34 5.47
CA ARG A 90 -2.84 17.78 5.55
C ARG A 90 -3.15 18.34 4.17
N PHE A 91 -4.11 19.23 4.12
CA PHE A 91 -4.46 19.95 2.90
C PHE A 91 -4.91 21.37 3.26
N GLU A 92 -4.29 22.37 2.66
CA GLU A 92 -4.70 23.76 2.74
C GLU A 92 -4.94 24.33 1.35
N LYS A 93 -6.12 24.88 1.14
CA LYS A 93 -6.46 25.56 -0.12
C LYS A 93 -5.67 26.85 -0.24
N ARG A 94 -5.34 27.22 -1.48
CA ARG A 94 -4.82 28.57 -1.75
C ARG A 94 -5.78 29.65 -1.23
N LYS A 95 -5.23 30.67 -0.62
CA LYS A 95 -5.98 31.80 -0.06
C LYS A 95 -5.62 33.09 -0.78
N GLY A 96 -6.37 34.14 -0.51
CA GLY A 96 -5.99 35.53 -0.85
C GLY A 96 -4.65 35.91 -0.22
N LEU A 97 -4.18 37.11 -0.45
CA LEU A 97 -2.87 37.60 -0.03
C LEU A 97 -1.70 36.82 -0.66
N GLY A 98 -1.90 36.16 -1.79
CA GLY A 98 -0.86 35.39 -2.48
C GLY A 98 -0.46 34.08 -1.82
N LYS A 99 -1.17 33.59 -0.77
CA LYS A 99 -0.83 32.33 -0.10
C LYS A 99 -1.12 31.12 -1.01
N GLY A 100 -0.08 30.32 -1.29
CA GLY A 100 -0.18 29.07 -2.06
C GLY A 100 -0.98 27.99 -1.35
N ALA A 101 -1.40 26.96 -2.10
CA ALA A 101 -1.97 25.75 -1.53
C ALA A 101 -0.83 24.87 -0.99
N SER A 102 -1.10 24.08 0.03
CA SER A 102 -0.17 23.06 0.53
C SER A 102 -0.88 21.72 0.71
N MET A 103 -0.14 20.63 0.50
CA MET A 103 -0.60 19.28 0.76
C MET A 103 0.51 18.42 1.33
N GLN A 104 0.13 17.50 2.19
CA GLN A 104 1.01 16.49 2.75
C GLN A 104 0.35 15.12 2.61
N ILE A 105 1.09 14.17 2.06
CA ILE A 105 0.66 12.79 1.85
C ILE A 105 1.59 11.88 2.63
N GLN A 106 1.04 10.91 3.34
CA GLN A 106 1.80 9.89 4.06
C GLN A 106 1.46 8.52 3.47
N ILE A 107 2.50 7.75 3.14
CA ILE A 107 2.33 6.36 2.70
C ILE A 107 1.91 5.52 3.90
N LYS A 108 0.90 4.67 3.71
CA LYS A 108 0.31 3.85 4.79
C LYS A 108 0.58 2.36 4.60
N SER A 109 0.38 1.84 3.42
CA SER A 109 0.47 0.41 3.18
C SER A 109 0.81 0.07 1.73
N VAL A 110 1.23 -1.17 1.49
CA VAL A 110 1.38 -1.77 0.16
C VAL A 110 0.80 -3.18 0.17
N THR A 111 0.23 -3.59 -0.94
CA THR A 111 -0.33 -4.94 -1.09
C THR A 111 0.76 -5.90 -1.58
N ALA A 112 0.98 -6.99 -0.84
CA ALA A 112 1.87 -8.08 -1.21
C ALA A 112 1.25 -9.00 -2.29
N LYS A 113 2.04 -9.93 -2.81
CA LYS A 113 1.62 -10.89 -3.85
C LYS A 113 0.46 -11.78 -3.41
N ASP A 114 0.41 -12.17 -2.13
CA ASP A 114 -0.65 -12.99 -1.54
C ASP A 114 -1.91 -12.20 -1.15
N GLY A 115 -1.91 -10.88 -1.35
CA GLY A 115 -2.99 -9.98 -0.94
C GLY A 115 -2.83 -9.42 0.48
N THR A 116 -1.79 -9.80 1.22
CA THR A 116 -1.52 -9.27 2.56
C THR A 116 -1.20 -7.77 2.47
N GLU A 117 -1.81 -6.97 3.32
CA GLU A 117 -1.53 -5.54 3.43
C GLU A 117 -0.36 -5.30 4.39
N ILE A 118 0.76 -4.84 3.85
CA ILE A 118 1.98 -4.54 4.60
C ILE A 118 1.95 -3.07 5.01
N MET A 119 2.02 -2.81 6.31
CA MET A 119 2.05 -1.45 6.83
C MET A 119 3.41 -0.79 6.57
N LEU A 120 3.37 0.45 6.09
CA LEU A 120 4.54 1.25 5.76
C LEU A 120 4.67 2.47 6.67
N THR A 121 5.89 2.91 6.87
CA THR A 121 6.24 4.11 7.63
C THR A 121 7.34 4.91 6.92
N GLY A 122 7.59 6.13 7.37
CA GLY A 122 8.67 6.99 6.89
C GLY A 122 8.46 7.64 5.52
N GLY A 123 7.53 7.13 4.69
CA GLY A 123 7.21 7.73 3.40
C GLY A 123 6.27 8.92 3.56
N SER A 124 6.79 10.15 3.43
CA SER A 124 5.96 11.35 3.40
C SER A 124 6.37 12.26 2.25
N MET A 125 5.37 12.87 1.63
CA MET A 125 5.53 13.81 0.53
C MET A 125 4.80 15.10 0.90
N SER A 126 5.49 16.23 0.76
CA SER A 126 4.93 17.56 1.03
C SER A 126 5.19 18.47 -0.16
N GLU A 127 4.15 19.12 -0.63
CA GLU A 127 4.21 20.09 -1.70
C GLU A 127 3.49 21.37 -1.31
N GLU A 128 4.12 22.49 -1.61
CA GLU A 128 3.59 23.83 -1.39
C GLU A 128 3.54 24.62 -2.72
N GLY A 129 2.39 25.19 -3.00
CA GLY A 129 2.25 26.14 -4.09
C GLY A 129 3.03 27.42 -3.79
N ASN A 130 3.68 27.98 -4.81
CA ASN A 130 4.49 29.16 -4.67
C ASN A 130 3.70 30.35 -4.08
N ASP A 131 4.18 30.91 -2.99
CA ASP A 131 3.59 32.06 -2.31
C ASP A 131 3.93 33.35 -3.04
N LYS A 132 2.93 34.18 -3.23
CA LYS A 132 3.05 35.54 -3.78
C LYS A 132 2.78 36.61 -2.72
N LEU A 133 2.94 36.25 -1.45
CA LEU A 133 2.62 37.11 -0.31
C LEU A 133 3.35 38.45 -0.37
N ALA A 134 4.69 38.43 -0.53
CA ALA A 134 5.49 39.62 -0.57
C ALA A 134 5.09 40.53 -1.74
N LEU A 135 4.86 39.94 -2.93
CA LEU A 135 4.43 40.69 -4.12
C LEU A 135 3.04 41.29 -3.93
N SER A 136 2.11 40.53 -3.35
CA SER A 136 0.75 41.01 -3.10
C SER A 136 0.71 42.18 -2.14
N ILE A 137 1.51 42.13 -1.07
CA ILE A 137 1.59 43.21 -0.07
C ILE A 137 2.20 44.45 -0.67
N VAL A 138 3.32 44.33 -1.38
CA VAL A 138 4.01 45.47 -2.02
C VAL A 138 3.08 46.13 -3.04
N LEU A 139 2.43 45.37 -3.90
CA LEU A 139 1.53 45.94 -4.90
C LEU A 139 0.26 46.56 -4.25
N ALA A 140 -0.23 46.00 -3.15
CA ALA A 140 -1.39 46.55 -2.44
C ALA A 140 -1.11 47.93 -1.82
N ILE A 141 0.12 48.13 -1.30
CA ILE A 141 0.54 49.41 -0.70
C ILE A 141 0.76 50.47 -1.75
N PHE A 142 1.44 50.11 -2.87
CA PHE A 142 1.91 51.09 -3.84
C PHE A 142 0.99 51.32 -5.03
N VAL A 143 0.13 50.36 -5.38
CA VAL A 143 -0.69 50.42 -6.61
C VAL A 143 -2.17 50.43 -6.32
N CYS A 144 -2.70 49.38 -5.69
CA CYS A 144 -4.12 49.26 -5.40
C CYS A 144 -4.40 48.15 -4.36
N PRO A 145 -5.24 48.40 -3.36
CA PRO A 145 -5.66 47.38 -2.36
C PRO A 145 -6.27 46.10 -2.96
N LEU A 146 -6.76 46.15 -4.20
CA LEU A 146 -7.31 44.99 -4.92
C LEU A 146 -6.25 43.88 -5.15
N PHE A 147 -4.97 44.17 -5.12
CA PHE A 147 -3.89 43.19 -5.23
C PHE A 147 -3.87 42.21 -4.02
N LEU A 148 -4.47 42.53 -2.91
CA LEU A 148 -4.68 41.61 -1.78
C LEU A 148 -5.59 40.42 -2.13
N LEU A 149 -6.36 40.52 -3.19
CA LEU A 149 -7.18 39.41 -3.71
C LEU A 149 -6.43 38.43 -4.59
N LEU A 150 -5.15 38.69 -4.90
CA LEU A 150 -4.33 37.75 -5.63
C LEU A 150 -4.21 36.42 -4.87
N LYS A 151 -4.56 35.34 -5.55
CA LYS A 151 -4.45 33.98 -5.02
C LYS A 151 -3.06 33.41 -5.36
N GLY A 152 -2.46 32.70 -4.42
CA GLY A 152 -1.24 31.94 -4.65
C GLY A 152 -1.41 30.80 -5.65
N LYS A 153 -0.34 30.12 -5.99
CA LYS A 153 -0.36 28.98 -6.91
C LYS A 153 -0.92 27.72 -6.22
N GLN A 154 -1.32 26.78 -7.03
CA GLN A 154 -1.68 25.44 -6.57
C GLN A 154 -0.43 24.60 -6.40
N ALA A 155 -0.44 23.67 -5.46
CA ALA A 155 0.55 22.63 -5.37
C ALA A 155 0.14 21.45 -6.28
N VAL A 156 1.10 20.92 -7.03
CA VAL A 156 0.90 19.82 -7.97
C VAL A 156 2.06 18.84 -7.83
N ILE A 157 1.77 17.58 -7.59
CA ILE A 157 2.75 16.50 -7.65
C ILE A 157 2.55 15.76 -8.97
N PRO A 158 3.53 15.78 -9.88
CA PRO A 158 3.43 15.10 -11.17
C PRO A 158 3.37 13.57 -10.99
N ALA A 159 2.70 12.89 -11.93
CA ALA A 159 2.82 11.44 -12.06
C ALA A 159 4.30 11.06 -12.28
N GLY A 160 4.72 9.88 -11.74
CA GLY A 160 6.10 9.42 -11.82
C GLY A 160 7.04 10.05 -10.77
N THR A 161 6.55 10.95 -9.91
CA THR A 161 7.36 11.45 -8.80
C THR A 161 7.71 10.31 -7.85
N SER A 162 9.02 10.10 -7.63
CA SER A 162 9.52 8.99 -6.80
C SER A 162 9.48 9.34 -5.31
N ILE A 163 9.14 8.34 -4.50
CA ILE A 163 9.19 8.37 -3.04
C ILE A 163 9.64 7.01 -2.53
N SER A 164 10.13 6.95 -1.30
CA SER A 164 10.44 5.68 -0.63
C SER A 164 9.73 5.62 0.71
N ALA A 165 9.26 4.43 1.07
CA ALA A 165 8.74 4.14 2.39
C ALA A 165 9.41 2.87 2.93
N THR A 166 9.33 2.65 4.22
CA THR A 166 9.92 1.46 4.87
C THR A 166 8.82 0.61 5.51
N VAL A 167 9.04 -0.69 5.54
CA VAL A 167 8.16 -1.63 6.24
C VAL A 167 8.16 -1.31 7.73
N ALA A 168 6.98 -1.15 8.33
CA ALA A 168 6.82 -0.72 9.72
C ALA A 168 7.10 -1.84 10.73
N THR A 169 6.68 -3.07 10.42
CA THR A 169 6.78 -4.25 11.28
C THR A 169 7.06 -5.49 10.46
N ASP A 170 7.69 -6.49 11.07
CA ASP A 170 7.90 -7.79 10.41
C ASP A 170 6.55 -8.36 9.98
N THR A 171 6.45 -8.74 8.71
CA THR A 171 5.21 -9.23 8.12
C THR A 171 5.45 -10.61 7.50
N TYR A 172 4.58 -11.57 7.85
CA TYR A 172 4.59 -12.93 7.29
C TYR A 172 3.74 -12.96 6.03
N ILE A 173 4.30 -13.47 4.95
CA ILE A 173 3.68 -13.49 3.63
C ILE A 173 3.68 -14.93 3.13
N LYS A 174 2.53 -15.40 2.68
CA LYS A 174 2.35 -16.74 2.10
C LYS A 174 2.79 -16.76 0.64
N LEU A 175 3.48 -17.84 0.25
CA LEU A 175 4.00 -18.00 -1.11
C LEU A 175 3.18 -18.98 -1.93
#